data_e811ad718819c666c98a7ee2cba2f6f8
#
_entry.id   e811ad718819c666c98a7ee2cba2f6f8
#
_cell.length_a   1.000
_cell.length_b   1.000
_cell.length_c   1.000
_cell.angle_alpha   90.00
_cell.angle_beta   90.00
_cell.angle_gamma   90.00
#
_symmetry.space_group_name_H-M   'P 1'
#
loop_
_entity.id
_entity.type
_entity.pdbx_description
1 polymer ?
#
loop_
_entity_poly.entity_id
_entity_poly.type
_entity_poly.pdbx_seq_one_letter_code
_entity_poly.pdbx_strand_id
1 'polypeptide(L)'
;GREWEANVTDPDRVVAQAKRARQLGAKIVVASLHMGDPDSHEISQYQRSVAERVTKSGQVDLIIGHNSHQVQPVEMINGVWVVFGHGNLISGQFDDWVRNREGIISQFDFAERMDGRFAVVGATAFPILDTSSPHTINDLVAAWPKKDPPQRWVEAYDRTKETVLASGAAAHGFTVAAHR
;
A
#
# COMPACT_ATOMS: atom_id res chain seq x y z
N GLY A 1 -11.14 22.36 -18.40
CA GLY A 1 -10.85 21.36 -18.81
C GLY A 1 -11.51 20.00 -18.97
N ARG A 2 -10.74 18.95 -18.59
CA ARG A 2 -11.15 17.54 -18.73
C ARG A 2 -11.20 16.86 -17.34
N GLU A 3 -11.60 17.61 -16.32
CA GLU A 3 -11.64 17.17 -14.92
C GLU A 3 -12.62 16.01 -14.67
N TRP A 4 -13.51 15.75 -15.65
CA TRP A 4 -14.43 14.61 -15.62
C TRP A 4 -13.75 13.27 -15.95
N GLU A 5 -12.55 13.28 -16.54
CA GLU A 5 -11.81 12.07 -16.95
C GLU A 5 -11.09 11.42 -15.78
N ALA A 6 -10.74 12.18 -14.73
CA ALA A 6 -10.12 11.65 -13.52
C ALA A 6 -10.58 12.45 -12.31
N ASN A 7 -10.80 11.76 -11.20
CA ASN A 7 -11.06 12.44 -9.94
C ASN A 7 -9.73 13.02 -9.41
N VAL A 8 -9.67 14.32 -9.22
CA VAL A 8 -8.57 14.93 -8.46
C VAL A 8 -8.65 14.43 -7.03
N THR A 9 -7.49 14.07 -6.45
CA THR A 9 -7.41 13.64 -5.05
C THR A 9 -7.70 14.83 -4.13
N ASP A 10 -8.97 14.98 -3.80
CA ASP A 10 -9.50 15.96 -2.85
C ASP A 10 -10.06 15.18 -1.66
N PRO A 11 -9.51 15.35 -0.45
CA PRO A 11 -9.91 14.58 0.72
C PRO A 11 -11.38 14.76 1.09
N ASP A 12 -11.97 15.94 0.88
CA ASP A 12 -13.38 16.16 1.21
C ASP A 12 -14.31 15.45 0.20
N ARG A 13 -13.92 15.39 -1.06
CA ARG A 13 -14.64 14.59 -2.07
C ARG A 13 -14.52 13.09 -1.77
N VAL A 14 -13.33 12.61 -1.38
CA VAL A 14 -13.13 11.21 -0.97
C VAL A 14 -14.06 10.86 0.20
N VAL A 15 -14.10 11.71 1.24
CA VAL A 15 -14.99 11.52 2.39
C VAL A 15 -16.47 11.54 1.98
N ALA A 16 -16.89 12.45 1.09
CA ALA A 16 -18.26 12.50 0.60
C ALA A 16 -18.66 11.23 -0.17
N GLN A 17 -17.76 10.71 -1.02
CA GLN A 17 -17.96 9.47 -1.76
C GLN A 17 -18.00 8.25 -0.81
N ALA A 18 -17.11 8.18 0.17
CA ALA A 18 -17.13 7.14 1.18
C ALA A 18 -18.44 7.13 1.99
N LYS A 19 -18.89 8.30 2.42
CA LYS A 19 -20.19 8.46 3.09
C LYS A 19 -21.35 7.99 2.19
N ARG A 20 -21.30 8.34 0.90
CA ARG A 20 -22.31 7.88 -0.06
C ARG A 20 -22.30 6.37 -0.22
N ALA A 21 -21.12 5.74 -0.29
CA ALA A 21 -21.00 4.28 -0.35
C ALA A 21 -21.64 3.62 0.88
N ARG A 22 -21.39 4.16 2.09
CA ARG A 22 -22.03 3.68 3.33
C ARG A 22 -23.55 3.79 3.28
N GLN A 23 -24.08 4.92 2.80
CA GLN A 23 -25.54 5.12 2.63
C GLN A 23 -26.16 4.10 1.65
N LEU A 24 -25.39 3.64 0.67
CA LEU A 24 -25.79 2.60 -0.28
C LEU A 24 -25.62 1.18 0.24
N GLY A 25 -25.17 1.02 1.49
CA GLY A 25 -25.04 -0.29 2.15
C GLY A 25 -23.64 -0.90 2.13
N ALA A 26 -22.61 -0.17 1.68
CA ALA A 26 -21.25 -0.69 1.73
C ALA A 26 -20.82 -0.98 3.17
N LYS A 27 -20.42 -2.21 3.45
CA LYS A 27 -19.94 -2.67 4.77
C LYS A 27 -18.45 -2.37 4.95
N ILE A 28 -17.68 -2.42 3.86
CA ILE A 28 -16.26 -2.09 3.83
C ILE A 28 -16.06 -1.02 2.76
N VAL A 29 -15.33 0.04 3.08
CA VAL A 29 -14.97 1.12 2.16
C VAL A 29 -13.45 1.24 2.11
N VAL A 30 -12.90 0.98 0.94
CA VAL A 30 -11.47 1.14 0.63
C VAL A 30 -11.28 2.36 -0.25
N ALA A 31 -10.44 3.30 0.17
CA ALA A 31 -10.07 4.45 -0.64
C ALA A 31 -8.76 4.15 -1.41
N SER A 32 -8.84 4.09 -2.74
CA SER A 32 -7.67 3.97 -3.62
C SER A 32 -7.29 5.36 -4.12
N LEU A 33 -6.11 5.84 -3.73
CA LEU A 33 -5.70 7.23 -3.92
C LEU A 33 -4.39 7.30 -4.71
N HIS A 34 -4.44 7.96 -5.86
CA HIS A 34 -3.26 8.24 -6.67
C HIS A 34 -2.62 9.54 -6.16
N MET A 35 -1.65 9.39 -5.26
CA MET A 35 -1.03 10.49 -4.54
C MET A 35 0.42 10.17 -4.19
N GLY A 36 1.20 11.19 -3.93
CA GLY A 36 2.62 11.06 -3.57
C GLY A 36 3.54 11.58 -4.66
N ASP A 37 4.79 11.78 -4.29
CA ASP A 37 5.81 12.25 -5.21
C ASP A 37 6.37 11.05 -5.99
N PRO A 38 6.46 11.13 -7.34
CA PRO A 38 7.05 10.05 -8.12
C PRO A 38 8.48 9.75 -7.68
N ASP A 39 8.85 8.47 -7.74
CA ASP A 39 10.19 7.94 -7.44
C ASP A 39 10.68 8.23 -6.02
N SER A 40 9.74 8.40 -5.08
CA SER A 40 10.03 8.67 -3.68
C SER A 40 9.51 7.54 -2.77
N HIS A 41 10.38 7.06 -1.86
CA HIS A 41 10.00 6.15 -0.78
C HIS A 41 9.58 6.90 0.50
N GLU A 42 9.67 8.22 0.50
CA GLU A 42 9.26 9.09 1.61
C GLU A 42 7.78 9.47 1.48
N ILE A 43 7.09 9.54 2.61
CA ILE A 43 5.70 10.03 2.65
C ILE A 43 5.72 11.55 2.56
N SER A 44 5.12 12.12 1.51
CA SER A 44 5.02 13.55 1.38
C SER A 44 4.04 14.16 2.40
N GLN A 45 4.21 15.44 2.70
CA GLN A 45 3.28 16.17 3.58
C GLN A 45 1.85 16.16 3.01
N TYR A 46 1.71 16.21 1.70
CA TYR A 46 0.42 16.10 1.04
C TYR A 46 -0.25 14.75 1.28
N GLN A 47 0.47 13.63 1.06
CA GLN A 47 -0.05 12.29 1.34
C GLN A 47 -0.52 12.16 2.79
N ARG A 48 0.28 12.64 3.73
CA ARG A 48 -0.03 12.61 5.16
C ARG A 48 -1.30 13.39 5.48
N SER A 49 -1.41 14.62 4.98
CA SER A 49 -2.58 15.49 5.24
C SER A 49 -3.87 14.89 4.67
N VAL A 50 -3.81 14.28 3.48
CA VAL A 50 -4.95 13.58 2.87
C VAL A 50 -5.35 12.37 3.72
N ALA A 51 -4.37 11.52 4.09
CA ALA A 51 -4.62 10.34 4.91
C ALA A 51 -5.25 10.69 6.27
N GLU A 52 -4.71 11.68 6.96
CA GLU A 52 -5.27 12.16 8.24
C GLU A 52 -6.71 12.67 8.10
N ARG A 53 -6.98 13.48 7.07
CA ARG A 53 -8.32 14.02 6.82
C ARG A 53 -9.33 12.92 6.51
N VAL A 54 -8.97 11.98 5.64
CA VAL A 54 -9.83 10.89 5.21
C VAL A 54 -10.10 9.91 6.35
N THR A 55 -9.07 9.46 7.06
CA THR A 55 -9.21 8.51 8.17
C THR A 55 -9.98 9.10 9.35
N LYS A 56 -9.78 10.38 9.66
CA LYS A 56 -10.52 11.09 10.73
C LYS A 56 -12.02 11.13 10.49
N SER A 57 -12.48 10.99 9.26
CA SER A 57 -13.91 10.97 8.92
C SER A 57 -14.66 9.77 9.47
N GLY A 58 -13.98 8.65 9.77
CA GLY A 58 -14.58 7.37 10.16
C GLY A 58 -15.43 6.70 9.07
N GLN A 59 -15.29 7.14 7.81
CA GLN A 59 -16.06 6.60 6.67
C GLN A 59 -15.28 5.56 5.86
N VAL A 60 -13.96 5.50 6.02
CA VAL A 60 -13.04 4.63 5.28
C VAL A 60 -12.42 3.62 6.21
N ASP A 61 -12.28 2.36 5.78
CA ASP A 61 -11.69 1.27 6.56
C ASP A 61 -10.24 0.96 6.16
N LEU A 62 -9.82 1.38 4.97
CA LEU A 62 -8.48 1.16 4.42
C LEU A 62 -8.16 2.22 3.37
N ILE A 63 -6.93 2.72 3.37
CA ILE A 63 -6.40 3.55 2.28
C ILE A 63 -5.28 2.78 1.59
N ILE A 64 -5.32 2.73 0.25
CA ILE A 64 -4.26 2.23 -0.63
C ILE A 64 -3.79 3.35 -1.54
N GLY A 65 -2.51 3.70 -1.42
CA GLY A 65 -1.87 4.78 -2.15
C GLY A 65 -1.07 4.28 -3.35
N HIS A 66 -1.00 5.14 -4.37
CA HIS A 66 -0.30 4.90 -5.64
C HIS A 66 0.46 6.17 -6.06
N ASN A 67 1.18 6.12 -7.16
CA ASN A 67 1.95 7.18 -7.81
C ASN A 67 3.42 7.25 -7.45
N SER A 68 3.82 6.86 -6.25
CA SER A 68 5.22 6.98 -5.82
C SER A 68 6.20 6.14 -6.64
N HIS A 69 5.74 5.14 -7.39
CA HIS A 69 6.57 4.15 -8.08
C HIS A 69 7.54 3.38 -7.18
N GLN A 70 7.58 3.71 -5.90
CA GLN A 70 8.37 3.03 -4.88
C GLN A 70 7.48 2.58 -3.72
N VAL A 71 7.92 1.54 -3.03
CA VAL A 71 7.30 1.13 -1.78
C VAL A 71 7.50 2.24 -0.76
N GLN A 72 6.44 2.59 -0.05
CA GLN A 72 6.45 3.58 1.03
C GLN A 72 6.00 2.93 2.34
N PRO A 73 6.25 3.56 3.49
CA PRO A 73 5.82 3.04 4.78
C PRO A 73 4.32 2.76 4.87
N VAL A 74 3.96 1.79 5.70
CA VAL A 74 2.59 1.53 6.10
C VAL A 74 2.37 2.10 7.51
N GLU A 75 1.24 2.74 7.73
CA GLU A 75 0.92 3.34 9.02
C GLU A 75 -0.52 3.02 9.46
N MET A 76 -0.73 3.07 10.78
CA MET A 76 -2.06 3.10 11.38
C MET A 76 -2.39 4.54 11.75
N ILE A 77 -3.36 5.17 11.06
CA ILE A 77 -3.77 6.57 11.28
C ILE A 77 -5.24 6.59 11.69
N ASN A 78 -5.54 7.14 12.85
CA ASN A 78 -6.90 7.18 13.40
C ASN A 78 -7.60 5.79 13.43
N GLY A 79 -6.82 4.71 13.64
CA GLY A 79 -7.32 3.34 13.66
C GLY A 79 -7.57 2.72 12.28
N VAL A 80 -7.15 3.38 11.20
CA VAL A 80 -7.27 2.92 9.81
C VAL A 80 -5.89 2.63 9.22
N TRP A 81 -5.72 1.50 8.56
CA TRP A 81 -4.50 1.21 7.84
C TRP A 81 -4.36 2.07 6.58
N VAL A 82 -3.16 2.60 6.40
CA VAL A 82 -2.77 3.40 5.23
C VAL A 82 -1.51 2.80 4.63
N VAL A 83 -1.62 2.23 3.44
CA VAL A 83 -0.49 1.86 2.61
C VAL A 83 -0.21 3.03 1.68
N PHE A 84 0.83 3.80 1.94
CA PHE A 84 1.10 5.03 1.20
C PHE A 84 1.56 4.78 -0.24
N GLY A 85 2.37 3.75 -0.46
CA GLY A 85 2.84 3.36 -1.78
C GLY A 85 3.12 1.86 -1.86
N HIS A 86 2.57 1.19 -2.89
CA HIS A 86 2.78 -0.23 -3.15
C HIS A 86 4.03 -0.52 -3.99
N GLY A 87 4.69 0.52 -4.52
CA GLY A 87 5.69 0.32 -5.56
C GLY A 87 5.07 -0.09 -6.89
N ASN A 88 5.87 -0.69 -7.74
CA ASN A 88 5.44 -1.16 -9.05
C ASN A 88 5.19 -2.67 -9.05
N LEU A 89 4.10 -3.11 -9.66
CA LEU A 89 3.84 -4.53 -9.92
C LEU A 89 4.59 -4.98 -11.19
N ILE A 90 4.36 -4.28 -12.30
CA ILE A 90 5.10 -4.39 -13.56
C ILE A 90 5.33 -2.96 -14.04
N SER A 91 6.56 -2.65 -14.43
CA SER A 91 6.90 -1.30 -14.85
C SER A 91 7.99 -1.29 -15.92
N GLY A 92 7.83 -0.41 -16.92
CA GLY A 92 8.85 -0.11 -17.91
C GLY A 92 9.98 0.81 -17.42
N GLN A 93 10.14 0.98 -16.10
CA GLN A 93 11.21 1.77 -15.51
C GLN A 93 12.60 1.18 -15.81
N PHE A 94 13.63 2.01 -15.76
CA PHE A 94 15.00 1.58 -16.00
C PHE A 94 15.50 0.57 -14.96
N ASP A 95 16.34 -0.37 -15.38
CA ASP A 95 16.82 -1.46 -14.51
C ASP A 95 17.74 -0.98 -13.39
N ASP A 96 18.44 0.14 -13.59
CA ASP A 96 19.29 0.79 -12.60
C ASP A 96 18.49 1.57 -11.53
N TRP A 97 17.19 1.82 -11.76
CA TRP A 97 16.28 2.38 -10.76
C TRP A 97 15.75 1.29 -9.82
N VAL A 98 16.66 0.85 -8.97
CA VAL A 98 16.54 -0.34 -8.14
C VAL A 98 15.22 -0.42 -7.38
N ARG A 99 14.81 0.68 -6.71
CA ARG A 99 13.60 0.72 -5.90
C ARG A 99 12.32 0.72 -6.75
N ASN A 100 12.38 1.17 -7.99
CA ASN A 100 11.25 1.20 -8.92
C ASN A 100 10.92 -0.18 -9.53
N ARG A 101 11.74 -1.19 -9.22
CA ARG A 101 11.48 -2.60 -9.54
C ARG A 101 10.90 -3.38 -8.36
N GLU A 102 10.83 -2.76 -7.19
CA GLU A 102 10.36 -3.35 -5.97
C GLU A 102 8.91 -2.94 -5.71
N GLY A 103 8.13 -3.88 -5.21
CA GLY A 103 6.74 -3.66 -4.88
C GLY A 103 6.27 -4.56 -3.75
N ILE A 104 5.03 -4.35 -3.35
CA ILE A 104 4.33 -5.23 -2.41
C ILE A 104 2.95 -5.59 -2.94
N ILE A 105 2.50 -6.79 -2.61
CA ILE A 105 1.08 -7.14 -2.56
C ILE A 105 0.69 -7.06 -1.09
N SER A 106 -0.36 -6.32 -0.77
CA SER A 106 -0.87 -6.23 0.60
C SER A 106 -2.17 -7.01 0.75
N GLN A 107 -2.25 -7.79 1.83
CA GLN A 107 -3.45 -8.53 2.22
C GLN A 107 -4.00 -7.94 3.51
N PHE A 108 -5.32 -7.73 3.54
CA PHE A 108 -6.05 -7.30 4.72
C PHE A 108 -7.24 -8.22 4.97
N ASP A 109 -7.28 -8.82 6.15
CA ASP A 109 -8.37 -9.69 6.57
C ASP A 109 -9.36 -8.87 7.39
N PHE A 110 -10.62 -8.85 6.95
CA PHE A 110 -11.69 -8.14 7.62
C PHE A 110 -12.59 -9.10 8.37
N ALA A 111 -12.92 -8.79 9.62
CA ALA A 111 -13.91 -9.52 10.41
C ALA A 111 -15.06 -8.59 10.83
N GLU A 112 -16.27 -9.13 10.82
CA GLU A 112 -17.45 -8.42 11.32
C GLU A 112 -17.43 -8.38 12.85
N ARG A 113 -17.66 -7.21 13.41
CA ARG A 113 -17.77 -6.98 14.85
C ARG A 113 -19.22 -7.11 15.30
N MET A 114 -19.45 -7.23 16.60
CA MET A 114 -20.80 -7.33 17.19
C MET A 114 -21.71 -6.13 16.90
N ASP A 115 -21.12 -4.98 16.58
CA ASP A 115 -21.85 -3.77 16.18
C ASP A 115 -22.19 -3.72 14.67
N GLY A 116 -21.90 -4.79 13.94
CA GLY A 116 -22.13 -4.91 12.49
C GLY A 116 -21.13 -4.14 11.62
N ARG A 117 -20.08 -3.53 12.21
CA ARG A 117 -18.98 -2.91 11.50
C ARG A 117 -17.88 -3.94 11.25
N PHE A 118 -17.11 -3.71 10.20
CA PHE A 118 -15.93 -4.52 9.92
C PHE A 118 -14.66 -3.85 10.46
N ALA A 119 -13.72 -4.67 10.92
CA ALA A 119 -12.39 -4.24 11.31
C ALA A 119 -11.34 -5.13 10.65
N VAL A 120 -10.17 -4.57 10.37
CA VAL A 120 -9.02 -5.35 9.94
C VAL A 120 -8.50 -6.14 11.13
N VAL A 121 -8.41 -7.46 10.97
CA VAL A 121 -7.91 -8.41 11.98
C VAL A 121 -6.59 -9.05 11.58
N GLY A 122 -6.17 -8.90 10.34
CA GLY A 122 -4.88 -9.32 9.81
C GLY A 122 -4.42 -8.36 8.72
N ALA A 123 -3.13 -8.05 8.70
CA ALA A 123 -2.53 -7.18 7.70
C ALA A 123 -1.10 -7.63 7.40
N THR A 124 -0.83 -7.98 6.14
CA THR A 124 0.44 -8.55 5.69
C THR A 124 0.85 -8.01 4.34
N ALA A 125 2.13 -7.67 4.19
CA ALA A 125 2.75 -7.37 2.90
C ALA A 125 3.57 -8.56 2.40
N PHE A 126 3.48 -8.82 1.11
CA PHE A 126 4.28 -9.81 0.37
C PHE A 126 5.19 -9.04 -0.59
N PRO A 127 6.50 -8.95 -0.30
CA PRO A 127 7.46 -8.31 -1.18
C PRO A 127 7.56 -9.00 -2.53
N ILE A 128 7.62 -8.21 -3.58
CA ILE A 128 7.79 -8.66 -4.96
C ILE A 128 8.92 -7.90 -5.64
N LEU A 129 9.48 -8.51 -6.68
CA LEU A 129 10.49 -7.91 -7.54
C LEU A 129 10.10 -8.10 -9.01
N ASP A 130 9.95 -7.00 -9.74
CA ASP A 130 9.83 -7.02 -11.19
C ASP A 130 11.23 -7.12 -11.81
N THR A 131 11.44 -8.13 -12.63
CA THR A 131 12.64 -8.27 -13.46
C THR A 131 12.28 -8.07 -14.92
N SER A 132 13.15 -7.38 -15.67
CA SER A 132 12.96 -7.10 -17.09
C SER A 132 13.49 -8.20 -17.99
N SER A 133 13.06 -8.20 -19.26
CA SER A 133 13.57 -8.99 -20.39
C SER A 133 13.45 -10.53 -20.25
N PRO A 134 12.29 -11.12 -20.12
CA PRO A 134 10.96 -10.51 -20.09
C PRO A 134 10.60 -9.99 -18.69
N HIS A 135 9.61 -9.08 -18.62
CA HIS A 135 9.05 -8.69 -17.33
C HIS A 135 8.46 -9.89 -16.61
N THR A 136 8.95 -10.12 -15.39
CA THR A 136 8.49 -11.21 -14.54
C THR A 136 8.33 -10.71 -13.12
N ILE A 137 7.15 -10.94 -12.53
CA ILE A 137 6.91 -10.66 -11.12
C ILE A 137 7.44 -11.85 -10.31
N ASN A 138 8.45 -11.61 -9.51
CA ASN A 138 9.00 -12.60 -8.60
C ASN A 138 8.40 -12.37 -7.21
N ASP A 139 7.65 -13.34 -6.71
CA ASP A 139 7.21 -13.37 -5.32
C ASP A 139 8.42 -13.74 -4.44
N LEU A 140 8.91 -12.75 -3.70
CA LEU A 140 10.10 -12.91 -2.84
C LEU A 140 9.83 -13.75 -1.58
N VAL A 141 8.62 -14.27 -1.43
CA VAL A 141 8.23 -15.17 -0.33
C VAL A 141 8.05 -16.59 -0.84
N ALA A 142 7.13 -16.79 -1.80
CA ALA A 142 6.76 -18.11 -2.29
C ALA A 142 7.81 -18.71 -3.24
N ALA A 143 8.47 -17.87 -4.05
CA ALA A 143 9.48 -18.31 -5.02
C ALA A 143 10.91 -18.29 -4.47
N TRP A 144 11.10 -18.02 -3.18
CA TRP A 144 12.42 -17.90 -2.56
C TRP A 144 13.24 -19.19 -2.70
N PRO A 145 14.45 -19.13 -3.28
CA PRO A 145 15.31 -20.31 -3.41
C PRO A 145 15.76 -20.84 -2.04
N LYS A 146 15.72 -22.16 -1.84
CA LYS A 146 16.17 -22.80 -0.58
C LYS A 146 17.66 -22.66 -0.32
N LYS A 147 18.46 -22.47 -1.35
CA LYS A 147 19.91 -22.26 -1.28
C LYS A 147 20.29 -21.12 -2.21
N ASP A 148 21.27 -20.33 -1.78
CA ASP A 148 21.94 -19.31 -2.56
C ASP A 148 20.94 -18.37 -3.29
N PRO A 149 20.03 -17.67 -2.59
CA PRO A 149 19.13 -16.71 -3.22
C PRO A 149 19.96 -15.64 -3.94
N PRO A 150 19.53 -15.18 -5.12
CA PRO A 150 20.20 -14.09 -5.80
C PRO A 150 20.35 -12.88 -4.88
N GLN A 151 21.54 -12.27 -4.82
CA GLN A 151 21.83 -11.11 -3.97
C GLN A 151 20.79 -9.99 -4.14
N ARG A 152 20.35 -9.76 -5.37
CA ARG A 152 19.30 -8.79 -5.70
C ARG A 152 17.97 -9.09 -5.00
N TRP A 153 17.62 -10.36 -4.79
CA TRP A 153 16.40 -10.76 -4.08
C TRP A 153 16.50 -10.47 -2.59
N VAL A 154 17.64 -10.78 -2.00
CA VAL A 154 17.92 -10.49 -0.58
C VAL A 154 17.81 -9.00 -0.32
N GLU A 155 18.50 -8.20 -1.11
CA GLU A 155 18.47 -6.73 -0.99
C GLU A 155 17.08 -6.13 -1.20
N ALA A 156 16.33 -6.65 -2.19
CA ALA A 156 14.97 -6.18 -2.46
C ALA A 156 14.02 -6.53 -1.30
N TYR A 157 14.11 -7.75 -0.78
CA TYR A 157 13.29 -8.19 0.35
C TYR A 157 13.57 -7.36 1.61
N ASP A 158 14.85 -7.25 1.98
CA ASP A 158 15.26 -6.55 3.20
C ASP A 158 14.88 -5.06 3.14
N ARG A 159 15.17 -4.39 2.03
CA ARG A 159 14.84 -2.98 1.81
C ARG A 159 13.33 -2.74 1.83
N THR A 160 12.55 -3.61 1.16
CA THR A 160 11.09 -3.52 1.15
C THR A 160 10.53 -3.70 2.55
N LYS A 161 11.00 -4.70 3.29
CA LYS A 161 10.59 -4.96 4.68
C LYS A 161 10.93 -3.78 5.60
N GLU A 162 12.15 -3.25 5.51
CA GLU A 162 12.57 -2.08 6.27
C GLU A 162 11.67 -0.88 5.97
N THR A 163 11.43 -0.58 4.69
CA THR A 163 10.60 0.55 4.27
C THR A 163 9.16 0.41 4.77
N VAL A 164 8.53 -0.75 4.57
CA VAL A 164 7.14 -1.00 4.99
C VAL A 164 6.96 -0.78 6.50
N LEU A 165 7.93 -1.18 7.31
CA LEU A 165 7.85 -1.14 8.77
C LEU A 165 8.45 0.14 9.39
N ALA A 166 9.03 1.05 8.60
CA ALA A 166 9.77 2.23 9.07
C ALA A 166 8.95 3.15 9.98
N SER A 167 7.64 3.22 9.78
CA SER A 167 6.73 4.09 10.56
C SER A 167 5.99 3.35 11.68
N GLY A 168 6.52 2.23 12.16
CA GLY A 168 6.02 1.54 13.34
C GLY A 168 4.78 0.66 13.10
N ALA A 169 4.47 0.29 11.86
CA ALA A 169 3.34 -0.58 11.52
C ALA A 169 3.33 -1.90 12.30
N ALA A 170 4.51 -2.47 12.59
CA ALA A 170 4.63 -3.71 13.35
C ALA A 170 4.04 -3.62 14.77
N ALA A 171 4.11 -2.45 15.41
CA ALA A 171 3.51 -2.22 16.74
C ALA A 171 1.98 -2.35 16.74
N HIS A 172 1.35 -2.22 15.57
CA HIS A 172 -0.08 -2.37 15.36
C HIS A 172 -0.46 -3.71 14.74
N GLY A 173 0.48 -4.65 14.61
CA GLY A 173 0.23 -6.00 14.10
C GLY A 173 0.35 -6.15 12.58
N PHE A 174 0.91 -5.15 11.86
CA PHE A 174 1.26 -5.32 10.45
C PHE A 174 2.48 -6.23 10.32
N THR A 175 2.42 -7.17 9.40
CA THR A 175 3.51 -8.11 9.16
C THR A 175 4.05 -8.02 7.73
N VAL A 176 5.28 -8.43 7.56
CA VAL A 176 5.84 -8.72 6.23
C VAL A 176 6.07 -10.23 6.17
N ALA A 177 5.51 -10.87 5.16
CA ALA A 177 5.59 -12.32 5.01
C ALA A 177 7.04 -12.76 4.90
N ALA A 178 7.42 -13.75 5.71
CA ALA A 178 8.76 -14.33 5.70
C ALA A 178 8.88 -15.38 4.59
N HIS A 179 10.00 -15.39 3.89
CA HIS A 179 10.35 -16.50 3.00
C HIS A 179 10.58 -17.78 3.83
N ARG A 180 10.26 -18.93 3.23
CA ARG A 180 10.33 -20.26 3.86
C ARG A 180 11.64 -20.97 3.56
#